data_5b1e602adf78349c799b6fb4baadce43
#
_entry.id   5b1e602adf78349c799b6fb4baadce43
#
_cell.length_a   1.000
_cell.length_b   1.000
_cell.length_c   1.000
_cell.angle_alpha   90.00
_cell.angle_beta   90.00
_cell.angle_gamma   90.00
#
_symmetry.space_group_name_H-M   'P 1'
#
loop_
_entity.id
_entity.type
_entity.pdbx_description
1 polymer ?
#
loop_
_entity_poly.entity_id
_entity_poly.type
_entity_poly.pdbx_seq_one_letter_code
_entity_poly.pdbx_strand_id
1 'polypeptide(L)'
;KVYSAYHNEPFDKFYFWGDMLLTDFDTIDKYLIDAQMLFRNISEIKEIEADISYLTPAQLRILSFWSSFGEQADLSEEKRRFLAIWKTLGPIYRRFRERLSSLGIAYNGMVQRAAADRIRGGGFAFPEPRRYVVAGFNALSECEKRLFGFLATAAETDFYWDYDSYYKDDPEQEAGMFVRSNVAQFPPRTELRHDNMRGEKQIVSVAAVSNAVQCKYAAAILADLARRRREEDSGIAAGARPALGKETAVV
;
A
#
# COMPACT_ATOMS: atom_id res chain seq x y z
N LYS A 1 -9.82 -23.96 13.31
CA LYS A 1 -9.73 -24.69 14.61
C LYS A 1 -9.27 -23.81 15.78
N VAL A 2 -8.35 -22.83 15.59
CA VAL A 2 -7.94 -21.92 16.69
C VAL A 2 -9.04 -20.92 17.02
N TYR A 3 -9.67 -20.33 16.00
CA TYR A 3 -10.75 -19.37 16.16
C TYR A 3 -12.04 -20.04 16.70
N SER A 4 -12.37 -21.23 16.21
CA SER A 4 -13.56 -21.97 16.68
C SER A 4 -13.51 -22.39 18.16
N ALA A 5 -12.31 -22.34 18.79
CA ALA A 5 -12.20 -22.54 20.21
C ALA A 5 -12.70 -21.34 21.05
N TYR A 6 -12.82 -20.18 20.42
CA TYR A 6 -13.25 -18.92 21.09
C TYR A 6 -14.63 -18.42 20.63
N HIS A 7 -15.07 -18.81 19.43
CA HIS A 7 -16.36 -18.40 18.86
C HIS A 7 -16.99 -19.58 18.11
N ASN A 8 -18.22 -19.89 18.45
CA ASN A 8 -19.01 -20.97 17.84
C ASN A 8 -19.75 -20.47 16.58
N GLU A 9 -19.11 -19.61 15.79
CA GLU A 9 -19.70 -19.07 14.57
C GLU A 9 -19.50 -20.02 13.38
N PRO A 10 -20.49 -20.16 12.50
CA PRO A 10 -20.36 -20.93 11.27
C PRO A 10 -19.31 -20.32 10.33
N PHE A 11 -18.68 -21.18 9.52
CA PHE A 11 -17.52 -20.83 8.67
C PHE A 11 -17.82 -19.70 7.67
N ASP A 12 -19.03 -19.64 7.12
CA ASP A 12 -19.47 -18.60 6.20
C ASP A 12 -19.46 -17.20 6.82
N LYS A 13 -19.83 -17.07 8.10
CA LYS A 13 -19.72 -15.81 8.85
C LYS A 13 -18.27 -15.46 9.18
N PHE A 14 -17.45 -16.47 9.51
CA PHE A 14 -16.05 -16.28 9.80
C PHE A 14 -15.23 -15.87 8.57
N TYR A 15 -15.62 -16.28 7.37
CA TYR A 15 -14.85 -16.04 6.15
C TYR A 15 -14.52 -14.55 5.96
N PHE A 16 -15.50 -13.67 6.14
CA PHE A 16 -15.30 -12.22 6.02
C PHE A 16 -14.29 -11.67 7.04
N TRP A 17 -14.40 -12.10 8.28
CA TRP A 17 -13.43 -11.73 9.33
C TRP A 17 -12.04 -12.30 9.06
N GLY A 18 -11.99 -13.50 8.53
CA GLY A 18 -10.74 -14.15 8.16
C GLY A 18 -9.97 -13.40 7.07
N ASP A 19 -10.68 -12.87 6.09
CA ASP A 19 -10.10 -12.08 5.01
C ASP A 19 -9.56 -10.73 5.52
N MET A 20 -10.31 -10.05 6.39
CA MET A 20 -9.83 -8.84 7.07
C MET A 20 -8.57 -9.10 7.89
N LEU A 21 -8.57 -10.14 8.73
CA LEU A 21 -7.40 -10.51 9.54
C LEU A 21 -6.18 -10.86 8.67
N LEU A 22 -6.38 -11.52 7.55
CA LEU A 22 -5.31 -11.83 6.62
C LEU A 22 -4.69 -10.56 6.03
N THR A 23 -5.52 -9.58 5.67
CA THR A 23 -5.08 -8.27 5.18
C THR A 23 -4.28 -7.51 6.24
N ASP A 24 -4.74 -7.53 7.50
CA ASP A 24 -4.03 -6.90 8.62
C ASP A 24 -2.69 -7.59 8.91
N PHE A 25 -2.66 -8.92 8.91
CA PHE A 25 -1.42 -9.69 9.11
C PHE A 25 -0.43 -9.47 7.97
N ASP A 26 -0.91 -9.37 6.73
CA ASP A 26 -0.11 -9.04 5.57
C ASP A 26 0.53 -7.64 5.72
N THR A 27 -0.23 -6.67 6.20
CA THR A 27 0.24 -5.31 6.48
C THR A 27 1.27 -5.28 7.61
N ILE A 28 1.01 -5.97 8.73
CA ILE A 28 1.96 -6.09 9.85
C ILE A 28 3.31 -6.62 9.34
N ASP A 29 3.29 -7.63 8.47
CA ASP A 29 4.51 -8.21 7.93
C ASP A 29 5.21 -7.31 6.93
N LYS A 30 4.50 -6.67 5.99
CA LYS A 30 5.05 -5.73 5.00
C LYS A 30 5.73 -4.53 5.64
N TYR A 31 5.17 -4.02 6.74
CA TYR A 31 5.72 -2.88 7.47
C TYR A 31 6.72 -3.28 8.57
N LEU A 32 7.08 -4.55 8.67
CA LEU A 32 8.03 -5.09 9.65
C LEU A 32 7.68 -4.75 11.10
N ILE A 33 6.38 -4.59 11.39
CA ILE A 33 5.88 -4.26 12.72
C ILE A 33 6.17 -5.42 13.67
N ASP A 34 6.62 -5.11 14.88
CA ASP A 34 6.70 -6.11 15.95
C ASP A 34 5.28 -6.45 16.43
N ALA A 35 4.77 -7.58 15.93
CA ALA A 35 3.42 -8.05 16.24
C ALA A 35 3.23 -8.35 17.74
N GLN A 36 4.30 -8.75 18.44
CA GLN A 36 4.22 -9.02 19.87
C GLN A 36 4.03 -7.72 20.66
N MET A 37 4.80 -6.68 20.33
CA MET A 37 4.62 -5.36 20.91
C MET A 37 3.28 -4.75 20.55
N LEU A 38 2.88 -4.82 19.27
CA LEU A 38 1.60 -4.29 18.80
C LEU A 38 0.42 -4.87 19.58
N PHE A 39 0.33 -6.20 19.65
CA PHE A 39 -0.81 -6.85 20.30
C PHE A 39 -0.77 -6.77 21.83
N ARG A 40 0.42 -6.60 22.44
CA ARG A 40 0.57 -6.35 23.86
C ARG A 40 0.17 -4.92 24.22
N ASN A 41 0.70 -3.94 23.49
CA ASN A 41 0.48 -2.52 23.80
C ASN A 41 -1.00 -2.13 23.73
N ILE A 42 -1.77 -2.65 22.77
CA ILE A 42 -3.20 -2.37 22.72
C ILE A 42 -3.97 -3.08 23.84
N SER A 43 -3.48 -4.19 24.40
CA SER A 43 -4.09 -4.85 25.56
C SER A 43 -3.78 -4.14 26.88
N GLU A 44 -2.70 -3.38 26.94
CA GLU A 44 -2.19 -2.70 28.15
C GLU A 44 -2.24 -1.16 27.99
N ILE A 45 -3.41 -0.63 27.59
CA ILE A 45 -3.61 0.81 27.28
C ILE A 45 -3.08 1.76 28.37
N LYS A 46 -3.03 1.32 29.61
CA LYS A 46 -2.50 2.12 30.73
C LYS A 46 -0.98 2.32 30.71
N GLU A 47 -0.21 1.45 30.04
CA GLU A 47 1.25 1.62 29.92
C GLU A 47 1.64 2.49 28.70
N ILE A 48 0.74 2.67 27.73
CA ILE A 48 0.99 3.47 26.52
C ILE A 48 0.98 4.97 26.80
N GLU A 49 0.30 5.43 27.86
CA GLU A 49 0.27 6.84 28.24
C GLU A 49 1.65 7.40 28.68
N ALA A 50 2.62 6.54 28.93
CA ALA A 50 3.93 6.95 29.45
C ALA A 50 4.95 7.34 28.37
N ASP A 51 4.93 6.76 27.15
CA ASP A 51 5.85 7.13 26.06
C ASP A 51 5.24 6.85 24.68
N ILE A 52 4.68 7.88 24.05
CA ILE A 52 4.10 7.83 22.70
C ILE A 52 5.01 8.45 21.63
N SER A 53 6.24 8.83 21.98
CA SER A 53 7.15 9.57 21.11
C SER A 53 7.58 8.79 19.86
N TYR A 54 7.47 7.46 19.87
CA TYR A 54 7.82 6.57 18.76
C TYR A 54 6.66 6.28 17.79
N LEU A 55 5.44 6.75 18.08
CA LEU A 55 4.27 6.49 17.25
C LEU A 55 4.17 7.46 16.09
N THR A 56 3.82 6.94 14.93
CA THR A 56 3.51 7.76 13.76
C THR A 56 2.19 8.54 13.95
N PRO A 57 1.97 9.65 13.23
CA PRO A 57 0.71 10.39 13.29
C PRO A 57 -0.55 9.54 12.98
N ALA A 58 -0.42 8.50 12.16
CA ALA A 58 -1.51 7.55 11.88
C ALA A 58 -1.79 6.66 13.10
N GLN A 59 -0.76 6.16 13.75
CA GLN A 59 -0.86 5.36 14.97
C GLN A 59 -1.40 6.19 16.15
N LEU A 60 -0.99 7.47 16.25
CA LEU A 60 -1.53 8.40 17.25
C LEU A 60 -3.03 8.66 17.05
N ARG A 61 -3.52 8.77 15.81
CA ARG A 61 -4.96 8.89 15.53
C ARG A 61 -5.73 7.63 15.95
N ILE A 62 -5.18 6.46 15.69
CA ILE A 62 -5.76 5.19 16.15
C ILE A 62 -5.77 5.16 17.67
N LEU A 63 -4.67 5.54 18.31
CA LEU A 63 -4.56 5.58 19.78
C LEU A 63 -5.54 6.58 20.39
N SER A 64 -5.66 7.81 19.85
CA SER A 64 -6.62 8.81 20.32
C SER A 64 -8.08 8.38 20.16
N PHE A 65 -8.39 7.67 19.07
CA PHE A 65 -9.70 7.04 18.92
C PHE A 65 -9.97 6.02 20.04
N TRP A 66 -8.99 5.19 20.37
CA TRP A 66 -9.12 4.18 21.41
C TRP A 66 -9.01 4.73 22.83
N SER A 67 -8.23 5.78 23.09
CA SER A 67 -8.14 6.43 24.40
C SER A 67 -9.44 7.12 24.78
N SER A 68 -10.19 7.68 23.79
CA SER A 68 -11.53 8.23 24.07
C SER A 68 -12.53 7.19 24.60
N PHE A 69 -12.24 5.91 24.42
CA PHE A 69 -13.00 4.80 25.02
C PHE A 69 -12.52 4.43 26.44
N GLY A 70 -11.38 4.94 26.92
CA GLY A 70 -10.76 4.56 28.21
C GLY A 70 -11.18 5.38 29.44
N GLU A 71 -11.73 6.57 29.24
CA GLU A 71 -12.01 7.52 30.37
C GLU A 71 -13.25 7.25 31.18
N GLN A 72 -14.05 6.23 30.87
CA GLN A 72 -15.21 5.87 31.68
C GLN A 72 -14.97 4.58 32.44
N ALA A 73 -15.06 4.67 33.78
CA ALA A 73 -14.77 3.60 34.74
C ALA A 73 -15.64 2.35 34.65
N ASP A 74 -16.66 2.33 33.79
CA ASP A 74 -17.50 1.17 33.50
C ASP A 74 -17.31 0.74 32.03
N LEU A 75 -16.42 -0.24 31.82
CA LEU A 75 -16.27 -0.86 30.50
C LEU A 75 -17.58 -1.52 30.10
N SER A 76 -18.22 -1.02 29.02
CA SER A 76 -19.39 -1.67 28.44
C SER A 76 -19.08 -3.13 28.08
N GLU A 77 -20.09 -3.95 28.00
CA GLU A 77 -19.92 -5.37 27.63
C GLU A 77 -19.24 -5.52 26.26
N GLU A 78 -19.52 -4.60 25.32
CA GLU A 78 -18.85 -4.53 24.01
C GLU A 78 -17.35 -4.28 24.12
N LYS A 79 -16.92 -3.38 25.00
CA LYS A 79 -15.49 -3.11 25.24
C LYS A 79 -14.78 -4.34 25.82
N ARG A 80 -15.40 -5.02 26.76
CA ARG A 80 -14.84 -6.27 27.32
C ARG A 80 -14.70 -7.36 26.26
N ARG A 81 -15.71 -7.51 25.40
CA ARG A 81 -15.68 -8.44 24.26
C ARG A 81 -14.58 -8.07 23.28
N PHE A 82 -14.46 -6.79 22.94
CA PHE A 82 -13.40 -6.30 22.05
C PHE A 82 -12.01 -6.60 22.60
N LEU A 83 -11.71 -6.26 23.85
CA LEU A 83 -10.42 -6.55 24.50
C LEU A 83 -10.14 -8.06 24.58
N ALA A 84 -11.17 -8.87 24.81
CA ALA A 84 -11.03 -10.33 24.80
C ALA A 84 -10.62 -10.84 23.40
N ILE A 85 -11.26 -10.34 22.33
CA ILE A 85 -10.88 -10.67 20.95
C ILE A 85 -9.45 -10.19 20.67
N TRP A 86 -9.13 -8.95 21.05
CA TRP A 86 -7.80 -8.38 20.80
C TRP A 86 -6.68 -9.21 21.41
N LYS A 87 -6.83 -9.66 22.64
CA LYS A 87 -5.86 -10.55 23.32
C LYS A 87 -5.62 -11.87 22.57
N THR A 88 -6.58 -12.30 21.74
CA THR A 88 -6.44 -13.53 20.96
C THR A 88 -5.70 -13.34 19.64
N LEU A 89 -5.63 -12.11 19.10
CA LEU A 89 -5.07 -11.84 17.79
C LEU A 89 -3.58 -12.17 17.70
N GLY A 90 -2.79 -11.83 18.71
CA GLY A 90 -1.36 -12.17 18.75
C GLY A 90 -1.08 -13.68 18.69
N PRO A 91 -1.72 -14.51 19.54
CA PRO A 91 -1.67 -15.96 19.43
C PRO A 91 -2.16 -16.50 18.09
N ILE A 92 -3.24 -15.94 17.51
CA ILE A 92 -3.76 -16.35 16.20
C ILE A 92 -2.73 -16.06 15.12
N TYR A 93 -2.18 -14.84 15.06
CA TYR A 93 -1.14 -14.45 14.12
C TYR A 93 0.05 -15.41 14.13
N ARG A 94 0.61 -15.71 15.30
CA ARG A 94 1.74 -16.62 15.43
C ARG A 94 1.41 -18.04 14.94
N ARG A 95 0.33 -18.64 15.46
CA ARG A 95 -0.09 -20.00 15.09
C ARG A 95 -0.46 -20.12 13.62
N PHE A 96 -1.04 -19.07 13.05
CA PHE A 96 -1.38 -19.03 11.63
C PHE A 96 -0.10 -19.08 10.78
N ARG A 97 0.88 -18.23 11.07
CA ARG A 97 2.18 -18.21 10.37
C ARG A 97 2.93 -19.53 10.52
N GLU A 98 3.00 -20.09 11.74
CA GLU A 98 3.60 -21.40 12.00
C GLU A 98 2.92 -22.50 11.15
N ARG A 99 1.60 -22.49 11.09
CA ARG A 99 0.84 -23.46 10.31
C ARG A 99 1.10 -23.31 8.81
N LEU A 100 1.09 -22.11 8.27
CA LEU A 100 1.42 -21.86 6.86
C LEU A 100 2.85 -22.31 6.55
N SER A 101 3.83 -21.94 7.38
CA SER A 101 5.21 -22.38 7.23
C SER A 101 5.35 -23.91 7.23
N SER A 102 4.63 -24.61 8.11
CA SER A 102 4.64 -26.09 8.15
C SER A 102 4.04 -26.76 6.92
N LEU A 103 3.21 -26.02 6.16
CA LEU A 103 2.61 -26.47 4.91
C LEU A 103 3.43 -26.04 3.68
N GLY A 104 4.52 -25.29 3.85
CA GLY A 104 5.32 -24.75 2.75
C GLY A 104 4.60 -23.64 1.95
N ILE A 105 3.61 -22.99 2.53
CA ILE A 105 2.85 -21.88 1.91
C ILE A 105 2.94 -20.61 2.75
N ALA A 106 2.72 -19.46 2.11
CA ALA A 106 2.79 -18.16 2.77
C ALA A 106 1.90 -17.14 2.04
N TYR A 107 1.41 -16.13 2.77
CA TYR A 107 0.85 -14.92 2.16
C TYR A 107 1.98 -13.93 1.82
N ASN A 108 1.66 -12.90 1.03
CA ASN A 108 2.65 -12.03 0.42
C ASN A 108 3.54 -11.30 1.47
N GLY A 109 2.94 -10.68 2.48
CA GLY A 109 3.70 -9.99 3.53
C GLY A 109 4.64 -10.92 4.31
N MET A 110 4.24 -12.17 4.51
CA MET A 110 5.09 -13.19 5.14
C MET A 110 6.34 -13.50 4.33
N VAL A 111 6.21 -13.58 2.99
CA VAL A 111 7.34 -13.77 2.06
C VAL A 111 8.23 -12.54 2.06
N GLN A 112 7.64 -11.34 1.95
CA GLN A 112 8.39 -10.07 1.96
C GLN A 112 9.17 -9.88 3.25
N ARG A 113 8.57 -10.16 4.41
CA ARG A 113 9.25 -10.09 5.71
C ARG A 113 10.42 -11.08 5.78
N ALA A 114 10.22 -12.32 5.35
CA ALA A 114 11.28 -13.32 5.34
C ALA A 114 12.47 -12.89 4.46
N ALA A 115 12.20 -12.32 3.28
CA ALA A 115 13.22 -11.77 2.41
C ALA A 115 13.95 -10.58 3.08
N ALA A 116 13.21 -9.63 3.67
CA ALA A 116 13.77 -8.49 4.37
C ALA A 116 14.64 -8.88 5.58
N ASP A 117 14.25 -9.92 6.32
CA ASP A 117 15.01 -10.45 7.45
C ASP A 117 16.29 -11.18 6.99
N ARG A 118 16.25 -11.91 5.88
CA ARG A 118 17.46 -12.51 5.28
C ARG A 118 18.46 -11.45 4.81
N ILE A 119 17.99 -10.38 4.19
CA ILE A 119 18.82 -9.23 3.79
C ILE A 119 19.49 -8.64 5.03
N ARG A 120 18.73 -8.37 6.09
CA ARG A 120 19.26 -7.83 7.34
C ARG A 120 20.31 -8.73 7.98
N GLY A 121 20.11 -10.03 7.93
CA GLY A 121 21.02 -11.02 8.49
C GLY A 121 22.29 -11.26 7.65
N GLY A 122 22.47 -10.57 6.51
CA GLY A 122 23.60 -10.79 5.60
C GLY A 122 23.57 -12.13 4.86
N GLY A 123 22.49 -12.87 4.98
CA GLY A 123 22.33 -14.21 4.39
C GLY A 123 21.90 -14.24 2.92
N PHE A 124 21.96 -13.09 2.24
CA PHE A 124 21.60 -12.98 0.84
C PHE A 124 22.73 -12.37 0.01
N ALA A 125 23.11 -13.05 -1.07
CA ALA A 125 24.02 -12.55 -2.07
C ALA A 125 23.44 -12.85 -3.46
N PHE A 126 23.67 -11.95 -4.42
CA PHE A 126 23.33 -12.26 -5.81
C PHE A 126 24.32 -13.28 -6.36
N PRO A 127 23.85 -14.35 -7.01
CA PRO A 127 24.73 -15.36 -7.62
C PRO A 127 25.55 -14.80 -8.79
N GLU A 128 25.07 -13.74 -9.45
CA GLU A 128 25.70 -13.07 -10.58
C GLU A 128 25.47 -11.57 -10.51
N PRO A 129 26.42 -10.74 -11.04
CA PRO A 129 26.19 -9.32 -11.22
C PRO A 129 24.99 -9.08 -12.13
N ARG A 130 23.99 -8.34 -11.64
CA ARG A 130 22.80 -7.98 -12.42
C ARG A 130 22.54 -6.49 -12.30
N ARG A 131 21.99 -5.94 -13.36
CA ARG A 131 21.42 -4.60 -13.35
C ARG A 131 19.94 -4.69 -13.04
N TYR A 132 19.48 -3.87 -12.12
CA TYR A 132 18.07 -3.79 -11.73
C TYR A 132 17.51 -2.42 -12.12
N VAL A 133 16.25 -2.43 -12.55
CA VAL A 133 15.47 -1.23 -12.81
C VAL A 133 14.22 -1.30 -11.92
N VAL A 134 14.07 -0.30 -11.07
CA VAL A 134 12.93 -0.14 -10.17
C VAL A 134 12.07 1.00 -10.72
N ALA A 135 10.84 0.70 -11.12
CA ALA A 135 9.91 1.68 -11.69
C ALA A 135 8.46 1.40 -11.28
N GLY A 136 7.60 2.44 -11.29
CA GLY A 136 6.16 2.31 -11.07
C GLY A 136 5.73 2.19 -9.61
N PHE A 137 6.60 2.50 -8.65
CA PHE A 137 6.28 2.53 -7.22
C PHE A 137 5.92 3.93 -6.74
N ASN A 138 5.07 4.01 -5.73
CA ASN A 138 4.70 5.24 -5.04
C ASN A 138 4.88 5.08 -3.52
N ALA A 139 3.88 4.60 -2.79
CA ALA A 139 4.02 4.28 -1.38
C ALA A 139 4.82 2.98 -1.21
N LEU A 140 5.94 3.05 -0.48
CA LEU A 140 6.78 1.89 -0.22
C LEU A 140 6.51 1.33 1.19
N SER A 141 6.36 0.01 1.29
CA SER A 141 6.41 -0.70 2.56
C SER A 141 7.84 -0.74 3.11
N GLU A 142 7.99 -1.04 4.40
CA GLU A 142 9.30 -1.16 5.02
C GLU A 142 10.12 -2.35 4.46
N CYS A 143 9.44 -3.42 4.01
CA CYS A 143 10.10 -4.53 3.31
C CYS A 143 10.67 -4.07 1.95
N GLU A 144 9.90 -3.29 1.17
CA GLU A 144 10.37 -2.76 -0.11
C GLU A 144 11.51 -1.76 0.07
N LYS A 145 11.43 -0.85 1.04
CA LYS A 145 12.54 0.06 1.36
C LYS A 145 13.82 -0.69 1.71
N ARG A 146 13.72 -1.77 2.49
CA ARG A 146 14.87 -2.60 2.83
C ARG A 146 15.44 -3.33 1.62
N LEU A 147 14.58 -3.86 0.76
CA LEU A 147 14.99 -4.50 -0.49
C LEU A 147 15.68 -3.49 -1.41
N PHE A 148 15.10 -2.30 -1.61
CA PHE A 148 15.66 -1.28 -2.49
C PHE A 148 16.99 -0.73 -1.94
N GLY A 149 17.10 -0.55 -0.64
CA GLY A 149 18.36 -0.18 0.00
C GLY A 149 19.45 -1.22 -0.22
N PHE A 150 19.10 -2.50 -0.14
CA PHE A 150 20.01 -3.60 -0.45
C PHE A 150 20.40 -3.60 -1.94
N LEU A 151 19.45 -3.48 -2.86
CA LEU A 151 19.70 -3.42 -4.30
C LEU A 151 20.61 -2.24 -4.66
N ALA A 152 20.38 -1.07 -4.08
CA ALA A 152 21.17 0.12 -4.32
C ALA A 152 22.65 -0.01 -3.92
N THR A 153 22.97 -0.88 -2.95
CA THR A 153 24.34 -1.09 -2.45
C THR A 153 25.00 -2.34 -3.02
N ALA A 154 24.25 -3.40 -3.29
CA ALA A 154 24.75 -4.71 -3.67
C ALA A 154 24.74 -4.96 -5.19
N ALA A 155 24.08 -4.11 -5.97
CA ALA A 155 23.96 -4.27 -7.41
C ALA A 155 23.87 -2.93 -8.13
N GLU A 156 24.08 -2.93 -9.45
CA GLU A 156 23.80 -1.78 -10.30
C GLU A 156 22.27 -1.61 -10.37
N THR A 157 21.76 -0.53 -9.75
CA THR A 157 20.30 -0.30 -9.66
C THR A 157 19.95 1.10 -10.10
N ASP A 158 18.96 1.20 -11.00
CA ASP A 158 18.38 2.45 -11.45
C ASP A 158 16.96 2.59 -10.92
N PHE A 159 16.65 3.74 -10.34
CA PHE A 159 15.31 4.07 -9.84
C PHE A 159 14.63 5.08 -10.77
N TYR A 160 13.38 4.81 -11.11
CA TYR A 160 12.54 5.68 -11.92
C TYR A 160 11.25 5.96 -11.16
N TRP A 161 11.09 7.23 -10.76
CA TRP A 161 9.91 7.72 -10.05
C TRP A 161 9.01 8.50 -11.01
N ASP A 162 7.74 8.12 -11.07
CA ASP A 162 6.74 8.84 -11.87
C ASP A 162 6.08 9.90 -10.99
N TYR A 163 6.37 11.16 -11.27
CA TYR A 163 5.82 12.32 -10.56
C TYR A 163 5.83 13.55 -11.44
N ASP A 164 5.15 14.59 -10.99
CA ASP A 164 5.29 15.94 -11.53
C ASP A 164 5.86 16.88 -10.47
N SER A 165 6.74 17.79 -10.87
CA SER A 165 7.37 18.76 -9.97
C SER A 165 6.36 19.67 -9.29
N TYR A 166 5.19 19.86 -9.91
CA TYR A 166 4.07 20.60 -9.31
C TYR A 166 3.66 20.01 -7.95
N TYR A 167 3.62 18.68 -7.83
CA TYR A 167 3.26 17.99 -6.58
C TYR A 167 4.46 17.77 -5.65
N LYS A 168 5.64 17.48 -6.23
CA LYS A 168 6.82 17.16 -5.45
C LYS A 168 7.41 18.39 -4.74
N ASP A 169 7.44 19.54 -5.43
CA ASP A 169 8.15 20.72 -4.95
C ASP A 169 7.33 21.50 -3.90
N ASP A 170 6.04 21.28 -3.81
CA ASP A 170 5.18 21.86 -2.78
C ASP A 170 5.12 20.92 -1.56
N PRO A 171 5.67 21.31 -0.39
CA PRO A 171 5.69 20.47 0.81
C PRO A 171 4.29 20.23 1.41
N GLU A 172 3.32 21.10 1.13
CA GLU A 172 1.95 21.00 1.63
C GLU A 172 1.10 20.03 0.79
N GLN A 173 1.55 19.68 -0.42
CA GLN A 173 0.85 18.74 -1.29
C GLN A 173 1.02 17.30 -0.82
N GLU A 174 -0.07 16.69 -0.36
CA GLU A 174 -0.07 15.29 0.08
C GLU A 174 0.32 14.32 -1.06
N ALA A 175 -0.08 14.61 -2.29
CA ALA A 175 0.25 13.81 -3.47
C ALA A 175 1.77 13.63 -3.69
N GLY A 176 2.58 14.62 -3.27
CA GLY A 176 4.04 14.55 -3.34
C GLY A 176 4.73 13.87 -2.15
N MET A 177 4.02 13.51 -1.10
CA MET A 177 4.61 13.07 0.16
C MET A 177 5.52 11.84 0.01
N PHE A 178 5.01 10.78 -0.63
CA PHE A 178 5.80 9.55 -0.82
C PHE A 178 6.95 9.77 -1.80
N VAL A 179 6.71 10.48 -2.90
CA VAL A 179 7.71 10.78 -3.90
C VAL A 179 8.88 11.57 -3.33
N ARG A 180 8.62 12.60 -2.50
CA ARG A 180 9.69 13.36 -1.82
C ARG A 180 10.60 12.43 -1.00
N SER A 181 9.99 11.54 -0.22
CA SER A 181 10.73 10.56 0.59
C SER A 181 11.51 9.57 -0.28
N ASN A 182 10.89 9.05 -1.34
CA ASN A 182 11.48 8.04 -2.22
C ASN A 182 12.67 8.61 -3.00
N VAL A 183 12.52 9.81 -3.59
CA VAL A 183 13.61 10.48 -4.34
C VAL A 183 14.77 10.83 -3.42
N ALA A 184 14.50 11.23 -2.17
CA ALA A 184 15.54 11.51 -1.19
C ALA A 184 16.31 10.23 -0.78
N GLN A 185 15.61 9.12 -0.60
CA GLN A 185 16.21 7.86 -0.16
C GLN A 185 16.84 7.06 -1.31
N PHE A 186 16.23 7.09 -2.48
CA PHE A 186 16.62 6.35 -3.69
C PHE A 186 16.66 7.30 -4.88
N PRO A 187 17.67 8.16 -5.01
CA PRO A 187 17.74 9.14 -6.07
C PRO A 187 17.84 8.46 -7.45
N PRO A 188 17.13 8.98 -8.46
CA PRO A 188 17.24 8.47 -9.83
C PRO A 188 18.63 8.81 -10.39
N ARG A 189 19.24 7.89 -11.15
CA ARG A 189 20.48 8.15 -11.88
C ARG A 189 20.27 8.97 -13.15
N THR A 190 19.09 8.84 -13.75
CA THR A 190 18.71 9.55 -14.97
C THR A 190 17.63 10.57 -14.61
N GLU A 191 17.91 11.84 -14.89
CA GLU A 191 16.90 12.89 -14.74
C GLU A 191 15.83 12.73 -15.83
N LEU A 192 14.59 12.62 -15.40
CA LEU A 192 13.41 12.65 -16.27
C LEU A 192 12.78 14.04 -16.18
N ARG A 193 12.12 14.44 -17.26
CA ARG A 193 11.33 15.68 -17.24
C ARG A 193 10.02 15.44 -16.52
N HIS A 194 9.78 16.20 -15.45
CA HIS A 194 8.64 16.04 -14.55
C HIS A 194 7.85 17.34 -14.35
N ASP A 195 7.56 18.06 -15.44
CA ASP A 195 6.90 19.38 -15.39
C ASP A 195 5.69 19.49 -16.31
N ASN A 196 5.04 18.38 -16.64
CA ASN A 196 3.92 18.31 -17.56
C ASN A 196 2.66 19.04 -17.01
N MET A 197 2.51 19.07 -15.70
CA MET A 197 1.33 19.70 -15.07
C MET A 197 1.29 21.23 -15.22
N ARG A 198 2.43 21.87 -15.53
CA ARG A 198 2.54 23.30 -15.81
C ARG A 198 2.30 23.64 -17.27
N GLY A 199 2.23 22.63 -18.14
CA GLY A 199 1.95 22.82 -19.56
C GLY A 199 0.50 23.25 -19.84
N GLU A 200 0.27 23.73 -21.04
CA GLU A 200 -1.08 24.07 -21.51
C GLU A 200 -1.98 22.84 -21.51
N LYS A 201 -3.20 23.00 -21.04
CA LYS A 201 -4.21 21.92 -20.94
C LYS A 201 -5.50 22.34 -21.60
N GLN A 202 -6.10 21.43 -22.34
CA GLN A 202 -7.45 21.60 -22.83
C GLN A 202 -8.44 20.95 -21.85
N ILE A 203 -9.23 21.77 -21.16
CA ILE A 203 -10.27 21.32 -20.23
C ILE A 203 -11.63 21.67 -20.84
N VAL A 204 -12.46 20.63 -21.05
CA VAL A 204 -13.82 20.78 -21.57
C VAL A 204 -14.80 20.32 -20.50
N SER A 205 -15.66 21.24 -20.06
CA SER A 205 -16.69 20.94 -19.07
C SER A 205 -18.05 20.87 -19.77
N VAL A 206 -18.76 19.75 -19.58
CA VAL A 206 -20.05 19.50 -20.23
C VAL A 206 -21.13 19.21 -19.19
N ALA A 207 -22.19 20.02 -19.20
CA ALA A 207 -23.38 19.78 -18.39
C ALA A 207 -24.35 18.83 -19.12
N ALA A 208 -24.77 17.76 -18.46
CA ALA A 208 -25.74 16.81 -19.00
C ALA A 208 -26.99 16.73 -18.09
N VAL A 209 -28.16 16.66 -18.70
CA VAL A 209 -29.45 16.67 -18.00
C VAL A 209 -29.78 15.34 -17.30
N SER A 210 -29.06 14.28 -17.60
CA SER A 210 -29.21 12.96 -16.96
C SER A 210 -27.96 12.09 -17.13
N ASN A 211 -27.79 11.08 -16.28
CA ASN A 211 -26.70 10.11 -16.38
C ASN A 211 -26.68 9.39 -17.75
N ALA A 212 -27.84 9.09 -18.33
CA ALA A 212 -27.92 8.44 -19.63
C ALA A 212 -27.38 9.34 -20.75
N VAL A 213 -27.64 10.65 -20.70
CA VAL A 213 -27.07 11.64 -21.63
C VAL A 213 -25.58 11.81 -21.41
N GLN A 214 -25.14 11.82 -20.17
CA GLN A 214 -23.70 11.88 -19.81
C GLN A 214 -22.93 10.69 -20.40
N CYS A 215 -23.44 9.47 -20.22
CA CYS A 215 -22.82 8.27 -20.80
C CYS A 215 -22.77 8.31 -22.34
N LYS A 216 -23.85 8.77 -22.99
CA LYS A 216 -23.89 8.90 -24.46
C LYS A 216 -22.87 9.94 -24.95
N TYR A 217 -22.73 11.07 -24.23
CA TYR A 217 -21.76 12.08 -24.59
C TYR A 217 -20.33 11.60 -24.40
N ALA A 218 -20.03 10.93 -23.30
CA ALA A 218 -18.74 10.30 -23.07
C ALA A 218 -18.39 9.29 -24.17
N ALA A 219 -19.33 8.45 -24.57
CA ALA A 219 -19.15 7.52 -25.68
C ALA A 219 -18.85 8.23 -27.02
N ALA A 220 -19.51 9.34 -27.30
CA ALA A 220 -19.27 10.15 -28.50
C ALA A 220 -17.87 10.77 -28.49
N ILE A 221 -17.41 11.32 -27.34
CA ILE A 221 -16.05 11.85 -27.18
C ILE A 221 -15.01 10.74 -27.41
N LEU A 222 -15.20 9.56 -26.79
CA LEU A 222 -14.28 8.43 -26.97
C LEU A 222 -14.20 7.97 -28.42
N ALA A 223 -15.32 7.93 -29.13
CA ALA A 223 -15.37 7.58 -30.55
C ALA A 223 -14.63 8.61 -31.40
N ASP A 224 -14.77 9.91 -31.11
CA ASP A 224 -14.06 10.96 -31.82
C ASP A 224 -12.55 10.92 -31.56
N LEU A 225 -12.12 10.72 -30.31
CA LEU A 225 -10.72 10.53 -29.95
C LEU A 225 -10.11 9.31 -30.65
N ALA A 226 -10.84 8.21 -30.72
CA ALA A 226 -10.40 7.00 -31.41
C ALA A 226 -10.25 7.23 -32.93
N ARG A 227 -11.15 8.02 -33.52
CA ARG A 227 -11.07 8.39 -34.94
C ARG A 227 -9.86 9.28 -35.23
N ARG A 228 -9.65 10.34 -34.47
CA ARG A 228 -8.51 11.27 -34.63
C ARG A 228 -7.19 10.54 -34.51
N ARG A 229 -7.05 9.68 -33.52
CA ARG A 229 -5.84 8.85 -33.34
C ARG A 229 -5.56 7.93 -34.53
N ARG A 230 -6.59 7.32 -35.15
CA ARG A 230 -6.44 6.51 -36.35
C ARG A 230 -5.99 7.34 -37.55
N GLU A 231 -6.49 8.57 -37.66
CA GLU A 231 -6.10 9.52 -38.73
C GLU A 231 -4.63 9.95 -38.54
N GLU A 232 -4.16 10.18 -37.34
CA GLU A 232 -2.78 10.50 -36.98
C GLU A 232 -1.86 9.30 -37.25
N ASP A 233 -2.26 8.09 -36.83
CA ASP A 233 -1.48 6.85 -36.99
C ASP A 233 -1.42 6.37 -38.45
N SER A 234 -2.37 6.74 -39.32
CA SER A 234 -2.35 6.41 -40.74
C SER A 234 -1.20 7.08 -41.53
N GLY A 235 -0.54 8.05 -40.90
CA GLY A 235 0.70 8.68 -41.38
C GLY A 235 2.00 8.06 -40.89
N ILE A 236 1.96 7.07 -39.97
CA ILE A 236 3.15 6.48 -39.36
C ILE A 236 3.17 4.97 -39.60
N ALA A 237 4.28 4.46 -40.13
CA ALA A 237 4.48 3.06 -40.52
C ALA A 237 4.21 2.02 -39.42
N ALA A 238 3.74 0.84 -39.84
CA ALA A 238 3.35 -0.36 -39.08
C ALA A 238 4.06 -0.58 -37.73
N GLY A 239 3.36 -0.29 -36.65
CA GLY A 239 3.74 -0.41 -35.25
C GLY A 239 2.70 0.27 -34.35
N ALA A 240 1.55 0.63 -34.92
CA ALA A 240 0.52 1.46 -34.30
C ALA A 240 0.02 0.95 -32.97
N ARG A 241 0.05 1.82 -31.95
CA ARG A 241 -0.64 1.65 -30.67
C ARG A 241 -2.15 1.52 -30.89
N PRO A 242 -2.86 0.70 -30.09
CA PRO A 242 -4.32 0.62 -30.18
C PRO A 242 -4.94 2.03 -29.98
N ALA A 243 -5.97 2.34 -30.73
CA ALA A 243 -6.61 3.66 -30.77
C ALA A 243 -7.08 4.18 -29.39
N LEU A 244 -7.46 3.26 -28.51
CA LEU A 244 -7.72 3.51 -27.10
C LEU A 244 -7.09 2.36 -26.31
N GLY A 245 -6.21 2.65 -25.38
CA GLY A 245 -5.50 1.68 -24.58
C GLY A 245 -5.78 1.83 -23.08
N LYS A 246 -4.97 1.20 -22.28
CA LYS A 246 -5.05 1.26 -20.81
C LYS A 246 -4.81 2.67 -20.24
N GLU A 247 -4.24 3.57 -21.03
CA GLU A 247 -4.01 4.97 -20.71
C GLU A 247 -5.27 5.85 -20.79
N THR A 248 -6.40 5.32 -21.33
CA THR A 248 -7.67 6.04 -21.38
C THR A 248 -8.54 5.61 -20.22
N ALA A 249 -8.87 6.54 -19.34
CA ALA A 249 -9.74 6.32 -18.21
C ALA A 249 -11.03 7.15 -18.33
N VAL A 250 -12.16 6.56 -17.94
CA VAL A 250 -13.43 7.25 -17.72
C VAL A 250 -13.71 7.17 -16.23
N VAL A 251 -13.79 8.34 -15.58
CA VAL A 251 -14.03 8.48 -14.13
C VAL A 251 -15.44 8.93 -13.88
#